data_a17e4b67980d6a6e9753cd5002cc856a
#
_entry.id   a17e4b67980d6a6e9753cd5002cc856a
#
_cell.length_a   1.000
_cell.length_b   1.000
_cell.length_c   1.000
_cell.angle_alpha   90.00
_cell.angle_beta   90.00
_cell.angle_gamma   90.00
#
_symmetry.space_group_name_H-M   'P 1'
#
loop_
_entity.id
_entity.type
_entity.pdbx_description
1 polymer ?
#
loop_
_entity_poly.entity_id
_entity_poly.type
_entity_poly.pdbx_seq_one_letter_code
_entity_poly.pdbx_strand_id
1 'polypeptide(L)'
;MLIKILVISNNIYILKKSTMKVFYLFAAVLLVFSCKTETPVKEISIKEDVYFLADDSQEGRETGSETEKQSANYLAERFKNMGLAPKGTDGYLQPFTFKPKTNPHGKATYNINKEDSTITGLNVVAYIDNKAENTVIIGAHYDHLGFGNEGSLYRGEGAEIHNGADDNASGVAVMMNLAKRLKGKNTNNNYLFISFSGEEMGLLGSNYFVKNPTIDTKKVNYMINMDMVGRLKDDKSLAVYGVGTSPKFSQTLFANNSDFKLIEKESGVGPSDHTSFYLADMPVLHFFTGQHEDYHKPSDDAEKLNYEGMDAISTYILDIITDLDNDGRLAFRKTKNESEETPDFKVTLGVVPDYLYDDKGMRIDGVSEERPAQRAGMIKGDVVIKVGEYEITDMMSYMKSLSKFEKGQKTIVIVERNGVPLALEVTW
;
A
#
# COMPACT_ATOMS: atom_id res chain seq x y z
N MET A 1 -84.84 38.92 -15.54
CA MET A 1 -83.56 39.32 -14.92
C MET A 1 -82.86 38.23 -14.24
N LEU A 2 -83.45 37.04 -14.01
CA LEU A 2 -82.88 35.89 -13.34
C LEU A 2 -82.00 34.96 -14.24
N ILE A 3 -82.26 34.93 -15.57
CA ILE A 3 -81.52 34.04 -16.50
C ILE A 3 -80.10 34.51 -16.83
N LYS A 4 -79.84 35.85 -16.80
CA LYS A 4 -78.47 36.38 -17.07
C LYS A 4 -77.50 36.19 -15.93
N ILE A 5 -77.94 36.05 -14.70
CA ILE A 5 -77.05 35.79 -13.53
C ILE A 5 -76.58 34.37 -13.49
N LEU A 6 -77.40 33.39 -13.95
CA LEU A 6 -77.04 31.99 -13.98
C LEU A 6 -75.94 31.65 -15.02
N VAL A 7 -75.97 32.38 -16.18
CA VAL A 7 -74.98 32.21 -17.25
C VAL A 7 -73.62 32.77 -16.84
N ILE A 8 -73.56 33.88 -16.11
CA ILE A 8 -72.30 34.47 -15.59
C ILE A 8 -71.71 33.61 -14.52
N SER A 9 -72.50 32.98 -13.65
CA SER A 9 -72.05 32.06 -12.61
C SER A 9 -71.40 30.80 -13.19
N ASN A 10 -72.01 30.21 -14.24
CA ASN A 10 -71.45 29.00 -14.87
C ASN A 10 -70.12 29.28 -15.63
N ASN A 11 -69.97 30.42 -16.26
CA ASN A 11 -68.74 30.81 -16.96
C ASN A 11 -67.58 31.07 -15.98
N ILE A 12 -67.81 31.65 -14.82
CA ILE A 12 -66.83 31.88 -13.77
C ILE A 12 -66.40 30.55 -13.16
N TYR A 13 -67.33 29.58 -13.00
CA TYR A 13 -67.02 28.28 -12.47
C TYR A 13 -66.18 27.39 -13.43
N ILE A 14 -66.42 27.49 -14.74
CA ILE A 14 -65.68 26.81 -15.79
C ILE A 14 -64.28 27.43 -15.92
N LEU A 15 -64.10 28.74 -15.82
CA LEU A 15 -62.80 29.41 -15.85
C LEU A 15 -61.95 29.05 -14.59
N LYS A 16 -62.57 29.01 -13.39
CA LYS A 16 -61.88 28.59 -12.16
C LYS A 16 -61.44 27.11 -12.21
N LYS A 17 -62.28 26.22 -12.77
CA LYS A 17 -61.90 24.78 -12.93
C LYS A 17 -60.78 24.57 -13.98
N SER A 18 -60.75 25.38 -15.04
CA SER A 18 -59.72 25.30 -16.08
C SER A 18 -58.38 25.80 -15.56
N THR A 19 -58.34 26.93 -14.86
CA THR A 19 -57.09 27.49 -14.30
C THR A 19 -56.53 26.61 -13.19
N MET A 20 -57.36 25.99 -12.34
CA MET A 20 -56.90 25.02 -11.33
C MET A 20 -56.30 23.77 -11.95
N LYS A 21 -56.91 23.22 -13.02
CA LYS A 21 -56.35 22.04 -13.71
C LYS A 21 -55.01 22.33 -14.37
N VAL A 22 -54.83 23.55 -14.96
CA VAL A 22 -53.55 24.00 -15.54
C VAL A 22 -52.49 24.19 -14.43
N PHE A 23 -52.88 24.71 -13.26
CA PHE A 23 -51.96 24.89 -12.13
C PHE A 23 -51.49 23.57 -11.55
N TYR A 24 -52.37 22.56 -11.42
CA TYR A 24 -52.00 21.21 -11.00
C TYR A 24 -51.15 20.47 -12.03
N LEU A 25 -51.37 20.72 -13.33
CA LEU A 25 -50.54 20.16 -14.40
C LEU A 25 -49.12 20.78 -14.40
N PHE A 26 -48.97 22.07 -14.15
CA PHE A 26 -47.70 22.78 -14.05
C PHE A 26 -46.95 22.39 -12.76
N ALA A 27 -47.66 22.22 -11.63
CA ALA A 27 -47.06 21.72 -10.38
C ALA A 27 -46.61 20.24 -10.48
N ALA A 28 -47.37 19.40 -11.19
CA ALA A 28 -46.96 18.00 -11.44
C ALA A 28 -45.79 17.90 -12.40
N VAL A 29 -45.64 18.79 -13.38
CA VAL A 29 -44.48 18.84 -14.28
C VAL A 29 -43.22 19.35 -13.57
N LEU A 30 -43.33 20.28 -12.60
CA LEU A 30 -42.19 20.72 -11.77
C LEU A 30 -41.70 19.68 -10.77
N LEU A 31 -42.54 18.74 -10.33
CA LEU A 31 -42.16 17.63 -9.45
C LEU A 31 -41.43 16.50 -10.18
N VAL A 32 -41.55 16.39 -11.50
CA VAL A 32 -40.88 15.35 -12.30
C VAL A 32 -39.44 15.76 -12.70
N PHE A 33 -39.10 17.07 -12.64
CA PHE A 33 -37.75 17.54 -13.00
C PHE A 33 -36.78 17.67 -11.82
N SER A 34 -37.15 17.24 -10.60
CA SER A 34 -36.25 17.21 -9.43
C SER A 34 -35.71 15.82 -9.13
N CYS A 35 -35.69 14.91 -10.10
CA CYS A 35 -34.73 13.81 -10.03
C CYS A 35 -33.38 14.40 -10.37
N LYS A 36 -32.60 14.77 -9.35
CA LYS A 36 -31.13 14.71 -9.45
C LYS A 36 -30.82 13.29 -9.94
N THR A 37 -30.38 13.15 -11.17
CA THR A 37 -29.62 11.99 -11.59
C THR A 37 -28.40 11.99 -10.68
N GLU A 38 -28.47 11.25 -9.58
CA GLU A 38 -27.26 10.84 -8.90
C GLU A 38 -26.47 10.10 -9.98
N THR A 39 -25.35 10.69 -10.38
CA THR A 39 -24.33 9.96 -11.14
C THR A 39 -24.14 8.66 -10.38
N PRO A 40 -24.29 7.51 -11.03
CA PRO A 40 -24.07 6.23 -10.33
C PRO A 40 -22.70 6.30 -9.66
N VAL A 41 -22.66 6.21 -8.34
CA VAL A 41 -21.41 6.13 -7.60
C VAL A 41 -20.67 4.95 -8.22
N LYS A 42 -19.56 5.23 -8.88
CA LYS A 42 -18.77 4.19 -9.55
C LYS A 42 -18.45 3.12 -8.53
N GLU A 43 -18.79 1.90 -8.82
CA GLU A 43 -18.64 0.79 -7.85
C GLU A 43 -17.18 0.70 -7.43
N ILE A 44 -16.92 0.59 -6.12
CA ILE A 44 -15.57 0.45 -5.59
C ILE A 44 -15.14 -0.97 -5.85
N SER A 45 -14.17 -1.16 -6.74
CA SER A 45 -13.56 -2.45 -7.01
C SER A 45 -12.04 -2.33 -6.94
N ILE A 46 -11.39 -3.37 -6.44
CA ILE A 46 -9.93 -3.46 -6.39
C ILE A 46 -9.32 -3.17 -7.77
N LYS A 47 -9.91 -3.77 -8.80
CA LYS A 47 -9.42 -3.61 -10.18
C LYS A 47 -9.48 -2.16 -10.67
N GLU A 48 -10.59 -1.45 -10.41
CA GLU A 48 -10.72 -0.05 -10.85
C GLU A 48 -9.73 0.87 -10.16
N ASP A 49 -9.48 0.67 -8.86
CA ASP A 49 -8.56 1.49 -8.11
C ASP A 49 -7.11 1.23 -8.56
N VAL A 50 -6.72 -0.03 -8.84
CA VAL A 50 -5.41 -0.35 -9.44
C VAL A 50 -5.25 0.30 -10.80
N TYR A 51 -6.21 0.10 -11.73
CA TYR A 51 -6.13 0.64 -13.09
C TYR A 51 -6.08 2.16 -13.13
N PHE A 52 -6.65 2.85 -12.13
CA PHE A 52 -6.51 4.29 -12.03
C PHE A 52 -5.12 4.69 -11.54
N LEU A 53 -4.65 4.07 -10.45
CA LEU A 53 -3.38 4.45 -9.82
C LEU A 53 -2.17 4.07 -10.69
N ALA A 54 -2.24 2.94 -11.38
CA ALA A 54 -1.17 2.45 -12.25
C ALA A 54 -1.36 2.82 -13.74
N ASP A 55 -2.21 3.81 -14.05
CA ASP A 55 -2.36 4.33 -15.41
C ASP A 55 -1.21 5.28 -15.75
N ASP A 56 -0.76 5.25 -17.01
CA ASP A 56 0.32 6.12 -17.51
C ASP A 56 0.06 7.61 -17.24
N SER A 57 -1.21 8.02 -17.16
CA SER A 57 -1.57 9.41 -16.83
C SER A 57 -1.22 9.83 -15.40
N GLN A 58 -0.93 8.88 -14.53
CA GLN A 58 -0.42 9.13 -13.18
C GLN A 58 1.11 9.26 -13.14
N GLU A 59 1.79 9.06 -14.27
CA GLU A 59 3.25 9.24 -14.44
C GLU A 59 4.06 8.62 -13.30
N GLY A 60 3.62 7.46 -12.78
CA GLY A 60 4.28 6.75 -11.69
C GLY A 60 4.26 7.45 -10.33
N ARG A 61 3.40 8.43 -10.11
CA ARG A 61 3.02 9.01 -8.79
C ARG A 61 4.20 9.37 -7.87
N GLU A 62 5.31 9.88 -8.45
CA GLU A 62 6.49 10.22 -7.63
C GLU A 62 6.14 11.29 -6.58
N THR A 63 6.59 11.07 -5.35
CA THR A 63 6.35 11.98 -4.21
C THR A 63 6.71 13.43 -4.54
N GLY A 64 5.76 14.33 -4.35
CA GLY A 64 5.89 15.76 -4.63
C GLY A 64 5.55 16.18 -6.06
N SER A 65 5.21 15.23 -6.94
CA SER A 65 4.75 15.51 -8.30
C SER A 65 3.28 15.99 -8.33
N GLU A 66 2.87 16.59 -9.44
CA GLU A 66 1.46 16.95 -9.65
C GLU A 66 0.58 15.69 -9.82
N THR A 67 1.13 14.59 -10.30
CA THR A 67 0.43 13.32 -10.47
C THR A 67 0.28 12.57 -9.15
N GLU A 68 1.24 12.66 -8.21
CA GLU A 68 1.02 12.25 -6.82
C GLU A 68 -0.18 12.98 -6.21
N LYS A 69 -0.24 14.29 -6.40
CA LYS A 69 -1.35 15.11 -5.89
C LYS A 69 -2.70 14.75 -6.54
N GLN A 70 -2.72 14.39 -7.83
CA GLN A 70 -3.92 13.88 -8.50
C GLN A 70 -4.36 12.55 -7.87
N SER A 71 -3.43 11.63 -7.64
CA SER A 71 -3.69 10.36 -6.95
C SER A 71 -4.19 10.57 -5.51
N ALA A 72 -3.60 11.50 -4.75
CA ALA A 72 -4.07 11.87 -3.41
C ALA A 72 -5.52 12.39 -3.42
N ASN A 73 -5.86 13.26 -4.38
CA ASN A 73 -7.22 13.78 -4.54
C ASN A 73 -8.22 12.67 -4.94
N TYR A 74 -7.82 11.77 -5.83
CA TYR A 74 -8.61 10.59 -6.17
C TYR A 74 -8.93 9.76 -4.92
N LEU A 75 -7.94 9.41 -4.12
CA LEU A 75 -8.10 8.63 -2.90
C LEU A 75 -9.00 9.36 -1.88
N ALA A 76 -8.80 10.66 -1.69
CA ALA A 76 -9.66 11.49 -0.82
C ALA A 76 -11.12 11.48 -1.27
N GLU A 77 -11.39 11.62 -2.58
CA GLU A 77 -12.75 11.56 -3.13
C GLU A 77 -13.35 10.15 -3.00
N ARG A 78 -12.55 9.09 -3.18
CA ARG A 78 -13.01 7.71 -2.94
C ARG A 78 -13.43 7.50 -1.49
N PHE A 79 -12.63 7.91 -0.50
CA PHE A 79 -12.99 7.85 0.92
C PHE A 79 -14.25 8.67 1.22
N LYS A 80 -14.37 9.87 0.66
CA LYS A 80 -15.55 10.72 0.80
C LYS A 80 -16.81 10.06 0.22
N ASN A 81 -16.71 9.44 -0.96
CA ASN A 81 -17.83 8.76 -1.61
C ASN A 81 -18.26 7.50 -0.83
N MET A 82 -17.34 6.85 -0.13
CA MET A 82 -17.67 5.82 0.85
C MET A 82 -18.30 6.39 2.13
N GLY A 83 -18.29 7.71 2.33
CA GLY A 83 -18.80 8.38 3.52
C GLY A 83 -17.93 8.16 4.76
N LEU A 84 -16.61 8.01 4.59
CA LEU A 84 -15.65 8.07 5.68
C LEU A 84 -15.38 9.53 6.06
N ALA A 85 -15.06 9.77 7.32
CA ALA A 85 -14.74 11.12 7.78
C ALA A 85 -13.30 11.51 7.41
N PRO A 86 -13.04 12.79 7.04
CA PRO A 86 -11.68 13.28 6.87
C PRO A 86 -10.94 13.26 8.20
N LYS A 87 -9.64 12.90 8.18
CA LYS A 87 -8.80 12.84 9.39
C LYS A 87 -7.36 13.31 9.15
N GLY A 88 -7.09 13.98 8.03
CA GLY A 88 -5.84 14.70 7.80
C GLY A 88 -5.78 16.03 8.58
N THR A 89 -4.73 16.80 8.36
CA THR A 89 -4.60 18.16 8.89
C THR A 89 -5.28 19.20 8.00
N ASP A 90 -5.49 18.85 6.73
CA ASP A 90 -6.26 19.62 5.75
C ASP A 90 -7.29 18.70 5.06
N GLY A 91 -8.45 18.54 5.70
CA GLY A 91 -9.48 17.61 5.24
C GLY A 91 -8.99 16.16 5.30
N TYR A 92 -8.91 15.50 4.15
CA TYR A 92 -8.32 14.16 4.05
C TYR A 92 -6.80 14.19 3.92
N LEU A 93 -6.20 15.33 3.59
CA LEU A 93 -4.77 15.43 3.33
C LEU A 93 -4.00 15.76 4.61
N GLN A 94 -2.83 15.15 4.73
CA GLN A 94 -1.81 15.52 5.71
C GLN A 94 -0.52 15.84 4.95
N PRO A 95 -0.32 17.11 4.52
CA PRO A 95 0.91 17.51 3.86
C PRO A 95 2.09 17.49 4.82
N PHE A 96 3.23 17.07 4.32
CA PHE A 96 4.50 17.14 5.01
C PHE A 96 5.61 17.57 4.07
N THR A 97 6.52 18.41 4.55
CA THR A 97 7.61 18.95 3.74
C THR A 97 8.93 18.41 4.26
N PHE A 98 9.81 18.05 3.36
CA PHE A 98 11.11 17.50 3.69
C PHE A 98 12.17 18.01 2.69
N LYS A 99 13.44 17.96 3.11
CA LYS A 99 14.59 18.16 2.24
C LYS A 99 15.00 16.79 1.70
N PRO A 100 15.01 16.59 0.37
CA PRO A 100 15.47 15.34 -0.20
C PRO A 100 16.95 15.11 0.10
N LYS A 101 17.38 13.86 0.04
CA LYS A 101 18.80 13.53 0.12
C LYS A 101 19.56 14.15 -1.07
N THR A 102 20.72 14.70 -0.79
CA THR A 102 21.62 15.27 -1.82
C THR A 102 22.75 14.31 -2.21
N ASN A 103 22.81 13.17 -1.56
CA ASN A 103 23.81 12.13 -1.73
C ASN A 103 23.06 10.77 -1.71
N PRO A 104 23.33 9.83 -2.62
CA PRO A 104 22.70 8.50 -2.64
C PRO A 104 22.77 7.74 -1.31
N HIS A 105 23.82 7.96 -0.52
CA HIS A 105 24.02 7.36 0.80
C HIS A 105 23.45 8.19 1.96
N GLY A 106 22.86 9.37 1.67
CA GLY A 106 22.22 10.24 2.65
C GLY A 106 20.80 9.82 2.95
N LYS A 107 20.20 10.52 3.93
CA LYS A 107 18.76 10.38 4.26
C LYS A 107 18.06 11.70 4.02
N ALA A 108 16.81 11.65 3.59
CA ALA A 108 15.93 12.80 3.60
C ALA A 108 15.69 13.29 5.04
N THR A 109 15.42 14.57 5.22
CA THR A 109 15.25 15.16 6.56
C THR A 109 14.11 16.17 6.60
N TYR A 110 13.42 16.24 7.74
CA TYR A 110 12.42 17.28 8.03
C TYR A 110 13.05 18.56 8.59
N ASN A 111 14.36 18.58 8.85
CA ASN A 111 15.08 19.80 9.27
C ASN A 111 15.37 20.65 8.02
N ILE A 112 14.58 21.71 7.84
CA ILE A 112 14.58 22.57 6.64
C ILE A 112 15.05 23.97 7.02
N ASN A 113 16.01 24.50 6.27
CA ASN A 113 16.41 25.92 6.30
C ASN A 113 15.73 26.67 5.14
N LYS A 114 15.65 28.00 5.22
CA LYS A 114 14.97 28.82 4.20
C LYS A 114 15.55 28.71 2.78
N GLU A 115 16.80 28.30 2.65
CA GLU A 115 17.53 28.19 1.38
C GLU A 115 17.49 26.75 0.83
N ASP A 116 16.91 25.81 1.56
CA ASP A 116 16.86 24.41 1.13
C ASP A 116 15.81 24.20 0.02
N SER A 117 16.17 23.42 -0.98
CA SER A 117 15.20 22.83 -1.89
C SER A 117 14.37 21.80 -1.14
N THR A 118 13.04 21.88 -1.24
CA THR A 118 12.13 21.02 -0.49
C THR A 118 11.11 20.36 -1.40
N ILE A 119 10.64 19.21 -0.96
CA ILE A 119 9.54 18.45 -1.56
C ILE A 119 8.41 18.37 -0.53
N THR A 120 7.16 18.43 -1.00
CA THR A 120 5.97 18.24 -0.15
C THR A 120 5.24 17.01 -0.62
N GLY A 121 5.19 15.98 0.22
CA GLY A 121 4.38 14.78 0.06
C GLY A 121 3.04 14.92 0.78
N LEU A 122 2.07 14.08 0.42
CA LEU A 122 0.68 14.16 0.89
C LEU A 122 0.21 12.80 1.40
N ASN A 123 0.20 12.56 2.72
CA ASN A 123 -0.57 11.43 3.22
C ASN A 123 -2.07 11.68 3.05
N VAL A 124 -2.84 10.65 2.72
CA VAL A 124 -4.31 10.72 2.65
C VAL A 124 -4.89 9.94 3.82
N VAL A 125 -5.70 10.60 4.67
CA VAL A 125 -6.13 10.06 5.95
C VAL A 125 -7.65 10.12 6.09
N ALA A 126 -8.28 8.95 6.26
CA ALA A 126 -9.72 8.82 6.42
C ALA A 126 -10.07 8.00 7.66
N TYR A 127 -11.28 8.17 8.19
CA TYR A 127 -11.65 7.61 9.49
C TYR A 127 -13.08 7.07 9.51
N ILE A 128 -13.25 5.90 10.11
CA ILE A 128 -14.54 5.36 10.56
C ILE A 128 -14.61 5.52 12.07
N ASP A 129 -15.53 6.39 12.52
CA ASP A 129 -15.77 6.66 13.93
C ASP A 129 -16.91 5.79 14.46
N ASN A 130 -16.60 4.67 15.03
CA ASN A 130 -17.55 3.78 15.70
C ASN A 130 -17.80 4.17 17.17
N LYS A 131 -17.23 5.27 17.63
CA LYS A 131 -17.25 5.71 19.06
C LYS A 131 -16.56 4.69 19.99
N ALA A 132 -15.68 3.88 19.46
CA ALA A 132 -14.91 2.89 20.19
C ALA A 132 -13.77 3.55 20.97
N GLU A 133 -13.23 2.83 21.97
CA GLU A 133 -12.10 3.30 22.76
C GLU A 133 -10.78 3.26 21.96
N ASN A 134 -10.59 2.20 21.17
CA ASN A 134 -9.36 1.94 20.43
C ASN A 134 -9.55 2.18 18.94
N THR A 135 -8.43 2.36 18.24
CA THR A 135 -8.37 2.56 16.78
C THR A 135 -7.41 1.57 16.15
N VAL A 136 -7.85 0.88 15.11
CA VAL A 136 -7.00 0.10 14.22
C VAL A 136 -6.55 0.99 13.07
N ILE A 137 -5.26 0.95 12.72
CA ILE A 137 -4.71 1.64 11.56
C ILE A 137 -4.56 0.63 10.42
N ILE A 138 -5.00 0.99 9.23
CA ILE A 138 -4.86 0.20 8.01
C ILE A 138 -4.17 1.11 6.98
N GLY A 139 -3.02 0.70 6.48
CA GLY A 139 -2.18 1.54 5.64
C GLY A 139 -1.60 0.83 4.43
N ALA A 140 -1.26 1.63 3.43
CA ALA A 140 -0.50 1.27 2.24
C ALA A 140 0.09 2.55 1.65
N HIS A 141 1.31 2.52 1.11
CA HIS A 141 1.82 3.68 0.39
C HIS A 141 1.22 3.73 -1.02
N TYR A 142 1.14 4.94 -1.59
CA TYR A 142 0.58 5.14 -2.93
C TYR A 142 1.54 5.85 -3.88
N ASP A 143 2.65 6.39 -3.36
CA ASP A 143 3.74 6.90 -4.20
C ASP A 143 4.50 5.78 -4.88
N HIS A 144 5.19 6.11 -5.98
CA HIS A 144 6.11 5.20 -6.65
C HIS A 144 7.24 6.00 -7.33
N LEU A 145 7.93 5.42 -8.32
CA LEU A 145 9.22 5.90 -8.82
C LEU A 145 9.14 6.92 -9.96
N GLY A 146 7.96 7.38 -10.37
CA GLY A 146 7.83 8.35 -11.45
C GLY A 146 8.39 7.84 -12.79
N PHE A 147 9.30 8.58 -13.38
CA PHE A 147 10.02 8.20 -14.60
C PHE A 147 11.32 7.41 -14.33
N GLY A 148 11.44 6.79 -13.17
CA GLY A 148 12.60 5.99 -12.79
C GLY A 148 13.68 6.80 -12.08
N ASN A 149 13.48 7.04 -10.80
CA ASN A 149 14.47 7.66 -9.91
C ASN A 149 15.56 6.66 -9.46
N GLU A 150 16.30 7.00 -8.39
CA GLU A 150 17.38 6.16 -7.86
C GLU A 150 16.96 4.75 -7.44
N GLY A 151 15.67 4.53 -7.09
CA GLY A 151 15.11 3.21 -6.75
C GLY A 151 14.94 2.29 -7.94
N SER A 152 14.94 2.80 -9.19
CA SER A 152 14.66 2.03 -10.39
C SER A 152 15.66 0.91 -10.65
N LEU A 153 15.13 -0.27 -10.96
CA LEU A 153 15.88 -1.43 -11.45
C LEU A 153 15.84 -1.57 -12.99
N TYR A 154 15.18 -0.64 -13.69
CA TYR A 154 15.19 -0.56 -15.13
C TYR A 154 16.59 -0.22 -15.66
N ARG A 155 16.99 -0.87 -16.77
CA ARG A 155 18.31 -0.71 -17.41
C ARG A 155 18.22 -0.43 -18.89
N GLY A 156 16.99 -0.14 -19.39
CA GLY A 156 16.80 0.30 -20.77
C GLY A 156 17.28 1.72 -21.00
N GLU A 157 17.17 2.19 -22.24
CA GLU A 157 17.53 3.55 -22.62
C GLU A 157 16.35 4.51 -22.39
N GLY A 158 16.65 5.67 -21.80
CA GLY A 158 15.67 6.74 -21.58
C GLY A 158 14.92 6.63 -20.25
N ALA A 159 14.06 7.61 -20.03
CA ALA A 159 13.15 7.66 -18.88
C ALA A 159 11.83 6.96 -19.30
N GLU A 160 11.40 6.02 -18.51
CA GLU A 160 10.17 5.26 -18.70
C GLU A 160 9.27 5.41 -17.47
N ILE A 161 7.95 5.45 -17.66
CA ILE A 161 7.01 5.52 -16.55
C ILE A 161 7.07 4.22 -15.76
N HIS A 162 7.21 4.33 -14.44
CA HIS A 162 7.13 3.21 -13.50
C HIS A 162 5.73 3.22 -12.89
N ASN A 163 4.81 2.45 -13.46
CA ASN A 163 3.41 2.45 -13.07
C ASN A 163 3.15 1.93 -11.66
N GLY A 164 4.01 1.04 -11.15
CA GLY A 164 3.91 0.55 -9.78
C GLY A 164 2.54 -0.06 -9.47
N ALA A 165 2.10 -1.01 -10.30
CA ALA A 165 0.80 -1.63 -10.12
C ALA A 165 0.76 -2.55 -8.90
N ASP A 166 1.77 -3.41 -8.75
CA ASP A 166 1.92 -4.18 -7.52
C ASP A 166 2.51 -3.31 -6.41
N ASP A 167 3.49 -2.50 -6.74
CA ASP A 167 4.20 -1.59 -5.83
C ASP A 167 3.79 -0.12 -6.04
N ASN A 168 2.76 0.46 -5.34
CA ASN A 168 1.91 -0.29 -4.41
C ASN A 168 0.44 0.10 -4.61
N ALA A 169 0.01 0.22 -5.90
CA ALA A 169 -1.41 0.40 -6.17
C ALA A 169 -2.24 -0.80 -5.67
N SER A 170 -1.64 -2.01 -5.62
CA SER A 170 -2.28 -3.23 -5.12
C SER A 170 -2.67 -3.11 -3.65
N GLY A 171 -1.74 -2.70 -2.78
CA GLY A 171 -1.98 -2.51 -1.35
C GLY A 171 -3.03 -1.43 -1.09
N VAL A 172 -2.95 -0.31 -1.82
CA VAL A 172 -3.95 0.77 -1.72
C VAL A 172 -5.34 0.29 -2.11
N ALA A 173 -5.48 -0.46 -3.21
CA ALA A 173 -6.77 -0.96 -3.67
C ALA A 173 -7.39 -1.97 -2.68
N VAL A 174 -6.57 -2.85 -2.07
CA VAL A 174 -7.01 -3.76 -1.01
C VAL A 174 -7.44 -2.96 0.23
N MET A 175 -6.70 -1.94 0.64
CA MET A 175 -7.08 -1.05 1.74
C MET A 175 -8.42 -0.36 1.48
N MET A 176 -8.67 0.15 0.27
CA MET A 176 -9.94 0.77 -0.12
C MET A 176 -11.10 -0.23 -0.06
N ASN A 177 -10.87 -1.47 -0.48
CA ASN A 177 -11.86 -2.55 -0.36
C ASN A 177 -12.17 -2.86 1.10
N LEU A 178 -11.17 -2.95 1.97
CA LEU A 178 -11.35 -3.11 3.41
C LEU A 178 -12.14 -1.94 4.03
N ALA A 179 -11.87 -0.71 3.63
CA ALA A 179 -12.60 0.48 4.10
C ALA A 179 -14.10 0.39 3.78
N LYS A 180 -14.44 -0.05 2.57
CA LYS A 180 -15.84 -0.30 2.17
C LYS A 180 -16.49 -1.40 3.02
N ARG A 181 -15.77 -2.50 3.26
CA ARG A 181 -16.28 -3.70 3.94
C ARG A 181 -16.43 -3.52 5.45
N LEU A 182 -15.57 -2.70 6.08
CA LEU A 182 -15.59 -2.42 7.52
C LEU A 182 -16.64 -1.39 7.92
N LYS A 183 -17.16 -0.59 6.99
CA LYS A 183 -18.16 0.43 7.30
C LYS A 183 -19.45 -0.20 7.86
N GLY A 184 -19.78 0.16 9.11
CA GLY A 184 -20.96 -0.36 9.81
C GLY A 184 -20.81 -1.80 10.33
N LYS A 185 -19.58 -2.33 10.35
CA LYS A 185 -19.23 -3.64 10.91
C LYS A 185 -18.04 -3.51 11.86
N ASN A 186 -17.81 -4.53 12.70
CA ASN A 186 -16.67 -4.60 13.61
C ASN A 186 -16.52 -3.30 14.42
N THR A 187 -17.54 -2.98 15.22
CA THR A 187 -17.71 -1.66 15.85
C THR A 187 -17.01 -1.49 17.18
N ASN A 188 -16.26 -2.48 17.66
CA ASN A 188 -15.50 -2.39 18.90
C ASN A 188 -14.17 -1.63 18.76
N ASN A 189 -13.79 -1.35 17.51
CA ASN A 189 -12.68 -0.45 17.17
C ASN A 189 -13.17 0.66 16.22
N ASN A 190 -12.49 1.80 16.24
CA ASN A 190 -12.50 2.76 15.15
C ASN A 190 -11.46 2.32 14.10
N TYR A 191 -11.57 2.83 12.87
CA TYR A 191 -10.62 2.49 11.81
C TYR A 191 -10.04 3.75 11.19
N LEU A 192 -8.72 3.85 11.14
CA LEU A 192 -7.98 4.91 10.46
C LEU A 192 -7.31 4.31 9.22
N PHE A 193 -7.65 4.82 8.07
CA PHE A 193 -7.06 4.44 6.79
C PHE A 193 -6.06 5.50 6.37
N ILE A 194 -4.84 5.08 6.02
CA ILE A 194 -3.79 6.00 5.62
C ILE A 194 -3.14 5.49 4.32
N SER A 195 -3.26 6.29 3.25
CA SER A 195 -2.39 6.12 2.09
C SER A 195 -1.16 6.98 2.32
N PHE A 196 -0.01 6.34 2.49
CA PHE A 196 1.25 7.04 2.76
C PHE A 196 1.88 7.54 1.47
N SER A 197 2.60 8.66 1.56
CA SER A 197 3.46 9.20 0.53
C SER A 197 4.92 9.12 0.97
N GLY A 198 5.86 9.03 0.03
CA GLY A 198 7.30 9.05 0.32
C GLY A 198 7.83 7.80 0.99
N GLU A 199 7.18 6.67 0.79
CA GLU A 199 7.69 5.37 1.20
C GLU A 199 9.00 5.07 0.46
N GLU A 200 8.99 5.20 -0.86
CA GLU A 200 10.11 4.98 -1.78
C GLU A 200 11.33 5.87 -1.50
N MET A 201 11.11 6.98 -0.82
CA MET A 201 12.16 7.90 -0.37
C MET A 201 12.65 7.62 1.06
N GLY A 202 12.18 6.55 1.69
CA GLY A 202 12.58 6.07 3.01
C GLY A 202 11.52 6.28 4.11
N LEU A 203 10.31 5.78 3.91
CA LEU A 203 9.20 5.75 4.86
C LEU A 203 8.81 7.15 5.37
N LEU A 204 8.91 8.18 4.53
CA LEU A 204 8.78 9.57 4.99
C LEU A 204 7.38 9.87 5.52
N GLY A 205 6.33 9.49 4.80
CA GLY A 205 4.94 9.78 5.20
C GLY A 205 4.53 9.08 6.48
N SER A 206 4.85 7.81 6.64
CA SER A 206 4.54 7.06 7.87
C SER A 206 5.34 7.55 9.07
N ASN A 207 6.63 7.86 8.88
CA ASN A 207 7.46 8.51 9.90
C ASN A 207 6.91 9.88 10.31
N TYR A 208 6.44 10.68 9.33
CA TYR A 208 5.84 11.97 9.63
C TYR A 208 4.55 11.81 10.43
N PHE A 209 3.67 10.88 10.00
CA PHE A 209 2.40 10.60 10.68
C PHE A 209 2.62 10.20 12.14
N VAL A 210 3.54 9.29 12.41
CA VAL A 210 3.83 8.81 13.78
C VAL A 210 4.34 9.94 14.67
N LYS A 211 5.12 10.89 14.12
CA LYS A 211 5.63 12.07 14.86
C LYS A 211 4.61 13.20 14.97
N ASN A 212 3.68 13.31 14.03
CA ASN A 212 2.66 14.35 13.94
C ASN A 212 1.27 13.73 13.75
N PRO A 213 0.81 12.89 14.67
CA PRO A 213 -0.40 12.11 14.48
C PRO A 213 -1.64 12.99 14.51
N THR A 214 -2.65 12.61 13.72
CA THR A 214 -3.97 13.28 13.71
C THR A 214 -4.97 12.63 14.66
N ILE A 215 -4.56 11.59 15.37
CA ILE A 215 -5.31 10.89 16.41
C ILE A 215 -4.45 10.73 17.67
N ASP A 216 -5.07 10.33 18.77
CA ASP A 216 -4.33 9.92 19.98
C ASP A 216 -3.69 8.53 19.76
N THR A 217 -2.37 8.50 19.57
CA THR A 217 -1.61 7.27 19.34
C THR A 217 -1.66 6.30 20.51
N LYS A 218 -1.92 6.78 21.74
CA LYS A 218 -2.11 5.91 22.90
C LYS A 218 -3.35 5.02 22.81
N LYS A 219 -4.28 5.37 21.91
CA LYS A 219 -5.49 4.60 21.63
C LYS A 219 -5.37 3.72 20.38
N VAL A 220 -4.21 3.67 19.75
CA VAL A 220 -3.97 2.73 18.65
C VAL A 220 -3.88 1.32 19.21
N ASN A 221 -4.68 0.42 18.64
CA ASN A 221 -4.72 -0.99 19.02
C ASN A 221 -3.59 -1.74 18.31
N TYR A 222 -3.61 -1.72 16.98
CA TYR A 222 -2.58 -2.30 16.11
C TYR A 222 -2.65 -1.63 14.74
N MET A 223 -1.64 -1.90 13.90
CA MET A 223 -1.57 -1.42 12.52
C MET A 223 -1.43 -2.60 11.56
N ILE A 224 -2.16 -2.56 10.46
CA ILE A 224 -2.04 -3.47 9.31
C ILE A 224 -1.51 -2.68 8.13
N ASN A 225 -0.43 -3.16 7.54
CA ASN A 225 0.17 -2.62 6.33
C ASN A 225 0.04 -3.61 5.18
N MET A 226 -0.19 -3.11 3.98
CA MET A 226 -0.19 -3.90 2.76
C MET A 226 0.74 -3.25 1.75
N ASP A 227 1.67 -4.04 1.26
CA ASP A 227 2.64 -3.59 0.28
C ASP A 227 2.99 -4.75 -0.63
N MET A 228 2.75 -4.58 -1.94
CA MET A 228 2.88 -5.60 -2.96
C MET A 228 2.05 -6.87 -2.64
N VAL A 229 0.73 -6.72 -2.67
CA VAL A 229 -0.24 -7.82 -2.41
C VAL A 229 -0.95 -8.30 -3.68
N GLY A 230 -0.49 -7.86 -4.85
CA GLY A 230 -1.13 -8.12 -6.14
C GLY A 230 -0.55 -9.31 -6.93
N ARG A 231 0.56 -9.92 -6.49
CA ARG A 231 1.23 -10.99 -7.24
C ARG A 231 1.23 -12.33 -6.49
N LEU A 232 0.09 -12.66 -5.85
CA LEU A 232 -0.07 -13.95 -5.19
C LEU A 232 0.20 -15.08 -6.17
N LYS A 233 1.20 -15.92 -5.83
CA LYS A 233 1.66 -17.06 -6.65
C LYS A 233 0.66 -18.23 -6.57
N ASP A 234 0.79 -19.20 -7.50
CA ASP A 234 -0.10 -20.38 -7.56
C ASP A 234 -0.02 -21.26 -6.30
N ASP A 235 1.14 -21.27 -5.62
CA ASP A 235 1.33 -21.97 -4.34
C ASP A 235 0.72 -21.23 -3.15
N LYS A 236 0.08 -20.07 -3.40
CA LYS A 236 -0.58 -19.20 -2.43
C LYS A 236 0.32 -18.76 -1.26
N SER A 237 1.62 -18.67 -1.49
CA SER A 237 2.57 -18.16 -0.51
C SER A 237 2.30 -16.70 -0.19
N LEU A 238 2.08 -16.40 1.10
CA LEU A 238 1.81 -15.06 1.63
C LEU A 238 2.70 -14.81 2.84
N ALA A 239 3.60 -13.84 2.76
CA ALA A 239 4.40 -13.42 3.90
C ALA A 239 3.61 -12.47 4.79
N VAL A 240 3.75 -12.66 6.11
CA VAL A 240 3.20 -11.78 7.13
C VAL A 240 4.30 -11.43 8.12
N TYR A 241 4.73 -10.16 8.11
CA TYR A 241 5.74 -9.64 9.03
C TYR A 241 5.09 -9.06 10.29
N GLY A 242 5.88 -8.92 11.34
CA GLY A 242 5.43 -8.32 12.60
C GLY A 242 4.65 -9.28 13.50
N VAL A 243 4.59 -10.57 13.17
CA VAL A 243 3.79 -11.56 13.91
C VAL A 243 4.21 -11.65 15.38
N GLY A 244 5.50 -11.45 15.69
CA GLY A 244 6.03 -11.43 17.05
C GLY A 244 5.64 -10.19 17.86
N THR A 245 5.10 -9.13 17.23
CA THR A 245 4.81 -7.84 17.89
C THR A 245 3.59 -7.88 18.80
N SER A 246 2.75 -8.91 18.70
CA SER A 246 1.70 -9.21 19.67
C SER A 246 1.54 -10.73 19.88
N PRO A 247 1.30 -11.19 21.12
CA PRO A 247 1.09 -12.61 21.41
C PRO A 247 -0.18 -13.19 20.76
N LYS A 248 -1.09 -12.34 20.24
CA LYS A 248 -2.34 -12.75 19.60
C LYS A 248 -2.19 -13.09 18.12
N PHE A 249 -1.21 -12.50 17.44
CA PHE A 249 -1.17 -12.53 15.98
C PHE A 249 -1.03 -13.92 15.37
N SER A 250 -0.06 -14.72 15.79
CA SER A 250 0.15 -16.06 15.19
C SER A 250 -1.07 -16.96 15.33
N GLN A 251 -1.73 -16.93 16.51
CA GLN A 251 -2.95 -17.71 16.73
C GLN A 251 -4.10 -17.24 15.82
N THR A 252 -4.30 -15.91 15.70
CA THR A 252 -5.35 -15.33 14.85
C THR A 252 -5.08 -15.60 13.38
N LEU A 253 -3.84 -15.45 12.93
CA LEU A 253 -3.44 -15.78 11.55
C LEU A 253 -3.76 -17.25 11.23
N PHE A 254 -3.38 -18.17 12.10
CA PHE A 254 -3.64 -19.59 11.91
C PHE A 254 -5.15 -19.90 11.92
N ALA A 255 -5.91 -19.33 12.86
CA ALA A 255 -7.33 -19.63 13.03
C ALA A 255 -8.18 -19.18 11.83
N ASN A 256 -7.80 -18.10 11.18
CA ASN A 256 -8.52 -17.52 10.04
C ASN A 256 -7.94 -17.94 8.68
N ASN A 257 -6.82 -18.68 8.65
CA ASN A 257 -6.21 -19.14 7.41
C ASN A 257 -6.91 -20.39 6.89
N SER A 258 -7.52 -20.29 5.71
CA SER A 258 -8.14 -21.45 5.04
C SER A 258 -7.31 -21.99 3.86
N ASP A 259 -6.40 -21.17 3.29
CA ASP A 259 -5.90 -21.49 1.95
C ASP A 259 -4.47 -20.96 1.64
N PHE A 260 -3.94 -20.03 2.43
CA PHE A 260 -2.62 -19.48 2.19
C PHE A 260 -1.52 -20.35 2.80
N LYS A 261 -0.40 -20.47 2.08
CA LYS A 261 0.86 -20.91 2.67
C LYS A 261 1.51 -19.70 3.35
N LEU A 262 1.23 -19.55 4.66
CA LEU A 262 1.75 -18.43 5.44
C LEU A 262 3.25 -18.58 5.70
N ILE A 263 3.96 -17.47 5.51
CA ILE A 263 5.38 -17.32 5.84
C ILE A 263 5.45 -16.24 6.92
N GLU A 264 5.38 -16.68 8.18
CA GLU A 264 5.38 -15.79 9.34
C GLU A 264 6.80 -15.29 9.62
N LYS A 265 6.93 -13.95 9.78
CA LYS A 265 8.16 -13.27 10.19
C LYS A 265 7.89 -12.51 11.47
N GLU A 266 8.67 -12.77 12.51
CA GLU A 266 8.41 -12.22 13.84
C GLU A 266 8.74 -10.73 13.95
N SER A 267 9.77 -10.26 13.22
CA SER A 267 10.28 -8.89 13.32
C SER A 267 9.21 -7.85 12.96
N GLY A 268 9.05 -6.85 13.84
CA GLY A 268 8.26 -5.66 13.55
C GLY A 268 9.01 -4.61 12.71
N VAL A 269 10.30 -4.80 12.48
CA VAL A 269 11.10 -4.00 11.55
C VAL A 269 11.15 -4.70 10.21
N GLY A 270 10.84 -4.00 9.15
CA GLY A 270 10.85 -4.50 7.79
C GLY A 270 10.93 -3.38 6.75
N PRO A 271 10.86 -3.70 5.48
CA PRO A 271 11.12 -2.74 4.40
C PRO A 271 9.91 -1.91 3.98
N SER A 272 8.93 -1.68 4.85
CA SER A 272 7.74 -0.87 4.54
C SER A 272 7.21 -0.11 5.76
N ASP A 273 6.15 0.65 5.58
CA ASP A 273 5.59 1.65 6.52
C ASP A 273 5.22 1.12 7.92
N HIS A 274 4.93 -0.17 8.07
CA HIS A 274 4.69 -0.79 9.39
C HIS A 274 5.84 -0.57 10.37
N THR A 275 7.07 -0.44 9.87
CA THR A 275 8.26 -0.18 10.66
C THR A 275 8.14 1.11 11.47
N SER A 276 7.58 2.17 10.90
CA SER A 276 7.38 3.45 11.59
C SER A 276 6.47 3.30 12.83
N PHE A 277 5.43 2.48 12.73
CA PHE A 277 4.49 2.21 13.82
C PHE A 277 5.07 1.28 14.87
N TYR A 278 5.77 0.23 14.44
CA TYR A 278 6.49 -0.65 15.36
C TYR A 278 7.50 0.11 16.23
N LEU A 279 8.27 1.02 15.64
CA LEU A 279 9.24 1.86 16.35
C LEU A 279 8.58 2.84 17.34
N ALA A 280 7.26 3.03 17.23
CA ALA A 280 6.44 3.78 18.18
C ALA A 280 5.66 2.87 19.16
N ASP A 281 6.14 1.65 19.38
CA ASP A 281 5.61 0.67 20.31
C ASP A 281 4.16 0.23 20.00
N MET A 282 3.78 0.15 18.72
CA MET A 282 2.48 -0.37 18.25
C MET A 282 2.64 -1.79 17.68
N PRO A 283 1.72 -2.72 18.00
CA PRO A 283 1.67 -4.01 17.30
C PRO A 283 1.42 -3.81 15.81
N VAL A 284 2.12 -4.54 14.95
CA VAL A 284 2.01 -4.39 13.50
C VAL A 284 1.92 -5.74 12.80
N LEU A 285 1.13 -5.80 11.73
CA LEU A 285 1.18 -6.85 10.71
C LEU A 285 1.45 -6.21 9.35
N HIS A 286 2.27 -6.83 8.53
CA HIS A 286 2.54 -6.40 7.18
C HIS A 286 2.41 -7.57 6.23
N PHE A 287 1.53 -7.45 5.23
CA PHE A 287 1.21 -8.47 4.23
C PHE A 287 1.95 -8.19 2.94
N PHE A 288 2.52 -9.24 2.35
CA PHE A 288 3.39 -9.15 1.19
C PHE A 288 3.36 -10.46 0.37
N THR A 289 3.19 -10.37 -0.96
CA THR A 289 3.17 -11.54 -1.86
C THR A 289 4.54 -11.89 -2.46
N GLY A 290 5.58 -11.16 -2.07
CA GLY A 290 6.94 -11.35 -2.55
C GLY A 290 7.32 -10.41 -3.69
N GLN A 291 8.61 -10.21 -3.90
CA GLN A 291 9.12 -9.53 -5.06
C GLN A 291 8.96 -10.38 -6.31
N HIS A 292 8.99 -9.74 -7.47
CA HIS A 292 8.87 -10.37 -8.77
C HIS A 292 9.80 -9.67 -9.79
N GLU A 293 9.90 -10.22 -10.97
CA GLU A 293 10.81 -9.73 -12.01
C GLU A 293 10.52 -8.30 -12.51
N ASP A 294 9.28 -7.81 -12.31
CA ASP A 294 8.86 -6.46 -12.69
C ASP A 294 9.08 -5.42 -11.57
N TYR A 295 9.51 -5.83 -10.38
CA TYR A 295 9.73 -4.95 -9.22
C TYR A 295 10.62 -3.77 -9.57
N HIS A 296 10.19 -2.54 -9.27
CA HIS A 296 10.86 -1.28 -9.57
C HIS A 296 11.21 -1.09 -11.07
N LYS A 297 10.35 -1.58 -11.96
CA LYS A 297 10.51 -1.44 -13.42
C LYS A 297 9.23 -0.90 -14.07
N PRO A 298 9.35 -0.30 -15.27
CA PRO A 298 8.19 0.13 -16.05
C PRO A 298 7.18 -0.97 -16.35
N SER A 299 7.62 -2.23 -16.27
CA SER A 299 6.80 -3.40 -16.56
C SER A 299 5.92 -3.87 -15.40
N ASP A 300 5.88 -3.16 -14.25
CA ASP A 300 4.93 -3.44 -13.16
C ASP A 300 3.56 -2.81 -13.47
N ASP A 301 2.79 -3.51 -14.32
CA ASP A 301 1.54 -3.06 -14.89
C ASP A 301 0.32 -3.77 -14.32
N ALA A 302 -0.83 -3.09 -14.38
CA ALA A 302 -2.11 -3.54 -13.83
C ALA A 302 -2.61 -4.88 -14.40
N GLU A 303 -2.31 -5.19 -15.67
CA GLU A 303 -2.72 -6.41 -16.36
C GLU A 303 -2.07 -7.67 -15.79
N LYS A 304 -0.95 -7.50 -15.09
CA LYS A 304 -0.17 -8.62 -14.53
C LYS A 304 -0.62 -9.06 -13.15
N LEU A 305 -1.53 -8.32 -12.51
CA LEU A 305 -1.95 -8.60 -11.16
C LEU A 305 -2.95 -9.76 -11.06
N ASN A 306 -2.85 -10.49 -9.97
CA ASN A 306 -3.80 -11.54 -9.58
C ASN A 306 -4.94 -10.94 -8.75
N TYR A 307 -5.96 -10.41 -9.42
CA TYR A 307 -7.11 -9.76 -8.77
C TYR A 307 -7.92 -10.70 -7.87
N GLU A 308 -8.02 -11.99 -8.22
CA GLU A 308 -8.67 -13.00 -7.37
C GLU A 308 -7.86 -13.22 -6.09
N GLY A 309 -6.52 -13.24 -6.21
CA GLY A 309 -5.61 -13.31 -5.08
C GLY A 309 -5.73 -12.09 -4.16
N MET A 310 -5.83 -10.88 -4.72
CA MET A 310 -6.03 -9.64 -3.95
C MET A 310 -7.35 -9.65 -3.17
N ASP A 311 -8.44 -10.14 -3.79
CA ASP A 311 -9.75 -10.24 -3.11
C ASP A 311 -9.72 -11.30 -1.99
N ALA A 312 -9.02 -12.41 -2.21
CA ALA A 312 -8.79 -13.43 -1.18
C ALA A 312 -7.97 -12.89 0.00
N ILE A 313 -6.89 -12.12 -0.26
CA ILE A 313 -6.08 -11.46 0.77
C ILE A 313 -6.92 -10.43 1.53
N SER A 314 -7.71 -9.60 0.82
CA SER A 314 -8.64 -8.66 1.46
C SER A 314 -9.63 -9.36 2.39
N THR A 315 -10.13 -10.52 1.99
CA THR A 315 -11.05 -11.32 2.81
C THR A 315 -10.34 -11.87 4.04
N TYR A 316 -9.15 -12.43 3.87
CA TYR A 316 -8.36 -12.94 4.98
C TYR A 316 -8.01 -11.86 6.01
N ILE A 317 -7.59 -10.67 5.55
CA ILE A 317 -7.33 -9.54 6.46
C ILE A 317 -8.59 -9.11 7.20
N LEU A 318 -9.75 -9.07 6.52
CA LEU A 318 -11.01 -8.74 7.17
C LEU A 318 -11.40 -9.77 8.24
N ASP A 319 -11.16 -11.05 8.00
CA ASP A 319 -11.44 -12.12 8.97
C ASP A 319 -10.54 -11.99 10.20
N ILE A 320 -9.25 -11.66 10.02
CA ILE A 320 -8.31 -11.33 11.10
C ILE A 320 -8.82 -10.13 11.91
N ILE A 321 -9.22 -9.04 11.26
CA ILE A 321 -9.76 -7.85 11.92
C ILE A 321 -11.03 -8.20 12.71
N THR A 322 -11.88 -9.06 12.15
CA THR A 322 -13.14 -9.48 12.76
C THR A 322 -12.90 -10.33 14.00
N ASP A 323 -11.94 -11.26 13.95
CA ASP A 323 -11.55 -12.09 15.09
C ASP A 323 -10.99 -11.22 16.24
N LEU A 324 -10.11 -10.26 15.90
CA LEU A 324 -9.48 -9.36 16.87
C LEU A 324 -10.43 -8.27 17.40
N ASP A 325 -11.59 -8.03 16.80
CA ASP A 325 -12.49 -6.92 17.19
C ASP A 325 -13.00 -7.04 18.62
N ASN A 326 -13.09 -8.27 19.16
CA ASN A 326 -13.56 -8.55 20.51
C ASN A 326 -12.44 -8.74 21.55
N ASP A 327 -11.17 -8.71 21.16
CA ASP A 327 -10.04 -8.97 22.07
C ASP A 327 -9.61 -7.76 22.90
N GLY A 328 -10.27 -6.60 22.70
CA GLY A 328 -9.89 -5.34 23.34
C GLY A 328 -8.55 -4.83 22.78
N ARG A 329 -7.75 -4.20 23.65
CA ARG A 329 -6.44 -3.67 23.25
C ARG A 329 -5.37 -4.77 23.30
N LEU A 330 -4.67 -4.97 22.18
CA LEU A 330 -3.60 -5.94 22.08
C LEU A 330 -2.34 -5.49 22.84
N ALA A 331 -1.67 -6.46 23.48
CA ALA A 331 -0.38 -6.19 24.10
C ALA A 331 0.73 -6.09 23.06
N PHE A 332 1.51 -5.01 23.12
CA PHE A 332 2.72 -4.86 22.33
C PHE A 332 3.87 -5.71 22.89
N ARG A 333 4.64 -6.29 22.00
CA ARG A 333 5.87 -7.03 22.31
C ARG A 333 7.00 -6.56 21.42
N LYS A 334 8.13 -6.19 22.01
CA LYS A 334 9.37 -5.96 21.25
C LYS A 334 9.90 -7.25 20.66
N THR A 335 10.24 -7.21 19.38
CA THR A 335 10.91 -8.31 18.66
C THR A 335 12.40 -8.02 18.52
N LYS A 336 13.19 -9.03 18.12
CA LYS A 336 14.55 -8.77 17.70
C LYS A 336 14.55 -7.88 16.46
N ASN A 337 15.41 -6.89 16.47
CA ASN A 337 15.61 -6.03 15.31
C ASN A 337 16.68 -6.69 14.42
N GLU A 338 16.25 -7.43 13.43
CA GLU A 338 17.16 -8.09 12.49
C GLU A 338 17.90 -7.08 11.61
N SER A 339 17.36 -5.87 11.41
CA SER A 339 18.02 -4.83 10.61
C SER A 339 19.18 -4.12 11.31
N GLU A 340 19.27 -4.14 12.66
CA GLU A 340 20.43 -3.57 13.38
C GLU A 340 21.73 -4.35 13.10
N GLU A 341 21.62 -5.58 12.59
CA GLU A 341 22.74 -6.41 12.22
C GLU A 341 23.13 -6.29 10.74
N THR A 342 22.41 -5.48 9.94
CA THR A 342 22.70 -5.31 8.50
C THR A 342 23.88 -4.35 8.35
N PRO A 343 25.05 -4.81 7.96
CA PRO A 343 26.21 -3.95 7.77
C PRO A 343 26.07 -3.17 6.44
N ASP A 344 26.69 -2.00 6.37
CA ASP A 344 26.86 -1.30 5.10
C ASP A 344 27.71 -2.15 4.16
N PHE A 345 27.23 -2.38 2.94
CA PHE A 345 27.97 -3.11 1.91
C PHE A 345 28.18 -2.22 0.68
N LYS A 346 29.37 -2.33 0.08
CA LYS A 346 29.80 -1.55 -1.08
C LYS A 346 29.62 -2.27 -2.42
N VAL A 347 29.24 -3.53 -2.36
CA VAL A 347 29.09 -4.41 -3.53
C VAL A 347 27.74 -5.11 -3.50
N THR A 348 27.26 -5.54 -4.66
CA THR A 348 26.04 -6.33 -4.81
C THR A 348 26.18 -7.33 -5.94
N LEU A 349 25.54 -8.48 -5.81
CA LEU A 349 25.39 -9.41 -6.92
C LEU A 349 24.49 -8.86 -8.03
N GLY A 350 23.55 -7.98 -7.69
CA GLY A 350 22.51 -7.54 -8.62
C GLY A 350 21.48 -8.64 -8.85
N VAL A 351 21.00 -9.22 -7.77
CA VAL A 351 19.90 -10.18 -7.77
C VAL A 351 18.69 -9.60 -7.05
N VAL A 352 17.51 -10.06 -7.40
CA VAL A 352 16.28 -9.88 -6.64
C VAL A 352 16.14 -11.11 -5.76
N PRO A 353 16.22 -10.96 -4.42
CA PRO A 353 16.04 -12.08 -3.51
C PRO A 353 14.59 -12.54 -3.46
N ASP A 354 14.40 -13.84 -3.27
CA ASP A 354 13.08 -14.37 -2.94
C ASP A 354 12.82 -14.28 -1.43
N TYR A 355 12.08 -13.26 -1.01
CA TYR A 355 11.72 -13.01 0.39
C TYR A 355 10.73 -14.05 0.96
N LEU A 356 10.10 -14.84 0.08
CA LEU A 356 9.21 -15.94 0.47
C LEU A 356 9.96 -17.27 0.65
N TYR A 357 11.26 -17.29 0.39
CA TYR A 357 12.07 -18.50 0.57
C TYR A 357 12.41 -18.72 2.04
N ASP A 358 12.07 -19.90 2.55
CA ASP A 358 12.05 -20.25 3.97
C ASP A 358 13.07 -21.35 4.32
N ASP A 359 13.71 -21.95 3.30
CA ASP A 359 14.75 -22.95 3.46
C ASP A 359 16.14 -22.30 3.60
N LYS A 360 17.16 -23.13 3.82
CA LYS A 360 18.55 -22.70 3.98
C LYS A 360 19.10 -22.04 2.72
N GLY A 361 19.66 -20.84 2.84
CA GLY A 361 20.27 -20.08 1.76
C GLY A 361 19.50 -18.83 1.39
N MET A 362 19.85 -18.20 0.28
CA MET A 362 19.13 -17.06 -0.31
C MET A 362 18.77 -17.40 -1.75
N ARG A 363 17.49 -17.68 -2.02
CA ARG A 363 17.00 -17.98 -3.37
C ARG A 363 16.90 -16.71 -4.21
N ILE A 364 17.27 -16.83 -5.47
CA ILE A 364 17.21 -15.75 -6.46
C ILE A 364 15.86 -15.80 -7.17
N ASP A 365 15.07 -14.74 -7.07
CA ASP A 365 13.81 -14.58 -7.82
C ASP A 365 13.99 -13.79 -9.12
N GLY A 366 15.08 -13.05 -9.26
CA GLY A 366 15.45 -12.33 -10.48
C GLY A 366 16.94 -12.00 -10.53
N VAL A 367 17.46 -11.76 -11.72
CA VAL A 367 18.86 -11.34 -11.96
C VAL A 367 18.84 -10.07 -12.77
N SER A 368 19.46 -9.01 -12.25
CA SER A 368 19.57 -7.73 -12.94
C SER A 368 20.62 -7.80 -14.05
N GLU A 369 20.30 -7.16 -15.19
CA GLU A 369 21.19 -7.09 -16.33
C GLU A 369 22.49 -6.34 -16.02
N GLU A 370 23.58 -6.75 -16.67
CA GLU A 370 24.92 -6.19 -16.53
C GLU A 370 25.51 -6.18 -15.10
N ARG A 371 24.91 -6.95 -14.19
CA ARG A 371 25.39 -7.08 -12.81
C ARG A 371 26.28 -8.31 -12.60
N PRO A 372 27.03 -8.36 -11.51
CA PRO A 372 27.96 -9.49 -11.23
C PRO A 372 27.32 -10.86 -11.35
N ALA A 373 26.09 -11.05 -10.85
CA ALA A 373 25.37 -12.32 -10.92
C ALA A 373 25.11 -12.78 -12.35
N GLN A 374 24.62 -11.89 -13.22
CA GLN A 374 24.35 -12.23 -14.62
C GLN A 374 25.64 -12.60 -15.35
N ARG A 375 26.71 -11.78 -15.17
CA ARG A 375 28.02 -12.07 -15.79
C ARG A 375 28.61 -13.39 -15.32
N ALA A 376 28.32 -13.81 -14.10
CA ALA A 376 28.75 -15.09 -13.53
C ALA A 376 27.85 -16.27 -13.96
N GLY A 377 26.73 -16.03 -14.65
CA GLY A 377 25.81 -17.07 -15.10
C GLY A 377 24.82 -17.56 -14.04
N MET A 378 24.52 -16.73 -13.04
CA MET A 378 23.42 -16.98 -12.08
C MET A 378 22.08 -16.78 -12.79
N ILE A 379 21.06 -17.53 -12.37
CA ILE A 379 19.71 -17.47 -12.93
C ILE A 379 18.66 -17.48 -11.81
N LYS A 380 17.43 -17.10 -12.13
CA LYS A 380 16.27 -17.28 -11.25
C LYS A 380 16.14 -18.73 -10.81
N GLY A 381 15.87 -18.93 -9.53
CA GLY A 381 15.75 -20.24 -8.87
C GLY A 381 17.05 -20.77 -8.28
N ASP A 382 18.20 -20.18 -8.58
CA ASP A 382 19.46 -20.52 -7.88
C ASP A 382 19.32 -20.14 -6.40
N VAL A 383 19.85 -20.98 -5.52
CA VAL A 383 19.95 -20.70 -4.08
C VAL A 383 21.41 -20.41 -3.74
N VAL A 384 21.73 -19.20 -3.35
CA VAL A 384 23.08 -18.84 -2.86
C VAL A 384 23.28 -19.48 -1.50
N ILE A 385 24.25 -20.39 -1.42
CA ILE A 385 24.57 -21.14 -0.19
C ILE A 385 25.95 -20.78 0.39
N LYS A 386 26.80 -20.10 -0.41
CA LYS A 386 28.12 -19.65 0.05
C LYS A 386 28.65 -18.49 -0.78
N VAL A 387 29.28 -17.51 -0.13
CA VAL A 387 29.97 -16.39 -0.79
C VAL A 387 31.40 -16.31 -0.22
N GLY A 388 32.40 -16.64 -1.03
CA GLY A 388 33.78 -16.79 -0.55
C GLY A 388 33.91 -17.86 0.55
N GLU A 389 34.31 -17.44 1.73
CA GLU A 389 34.40 -18.32 2.92
C GLU A 389 33.11 -18.35 3.76
N TYR A 390 32.16 -17.43 3.48
CA TYR A 390 30.95 -17.21 4.29
C TYR A 390 29.81 -18.12 3.86
N GLU A 391 29.33 -18.97 4.79
CA GLU A 391 28.11 -19.76 4.60
C GLU A 391 26.87 -18.85 4.60
N ILE A 392 25.95 -19.09 3.66
CA ILE A 392 24.69 -18.36 3.56
C ILE A 392 23.57 -19.28 4.03
N THR A 393 22.93 -18.91 5.11
CA THR A 393 21.82 -19.65 5.72
C THR A 393 20.47 -18.96 5.52
N ASP A 394 20.50 -17.66 5.24
CA ASP A 394 19.35 -16.79 5.13
C ASP A 394 19.73 -15.45 4.46
N MET A 395 18.75 -14.56 4.27
CA MET A 395 18.95 -13.22 3.72
C MET A 395 19.95 -12.40 4.52
N MET A 396 19.92 -12.48 5.85
CA MET A 396 20.78 -11.68 6.72
C MET A 396 22.25 -12.09 6.58
N SER A 397 22.52 -13.39 6.58
CA SER A 397 23.88 -13.93 6.37
C SER A 397 24.41 -13.55 4.98
N TYR A 398 23.53 -13.53 3.95
CA TYR A 398 23.87 -13.03 2.62
C TYR A 398 24.28 -11.56 2.67
N MET A 399 23.47 -10.66 3.25
CA MET A 399 23.80 -9.24 3.37
C MET A 399 25.10 -9.02 4.18
N LYS A 400 25.27 -9.73 5.28
CA LYS A 400 26.52 -9.69 6.06
C LYS A 400 27.73 -10.11 5.24
N SER A 401 27.58 -11.10 4.36
CA SER A 401 28.68 -11.53 3.50
C SER A 401 29.10 -10.45 2.51
N LEU A 402 28.17 -9.69 1.94
CA LEU A 402 28.46 -8.62 0.98
C LEU A 402 29.35 -7.53 1.57
N SER A 403 29.25 -7.24 2.87
CA SER A 403 30.08 -6.24 3.55
C SER A 403 31.56 -6.59 3.62
N LYS A 404 31.92 -7.83 3.29
CA LYS A 404 33.31 -8.35 3.35
C LYS A 404 34.07 -8.17 2.04
N PHE A 405 33.42 -7.65 1.00
CA PHE A 405 33.99 -7.55 -0.33
C PHE A 405 34.08 -6.12 -0.82
N GLU A 406 34.99 -5.87 -1.74
CA GLU A 406 35.26 -4.56 -2.35
C GLU A 406 35.03 -4.64 -3.87
N LYS A 407 34.68 -3.50 -4.48
CA LYS A 407 34.48 -3.39 -5.93
C LYS A 407 35.75 -3.82 -6.70
N GLY A 408 35.56 -4.66 -7.70
CA GLY A 408 36.64 -5.24 -8.52
C GLY A 408 37.30 -6.49 -7.95
N GLN A 409 36.98 -6.89 -6.71
CA GLN A 409 37.46 -8.13 -6.11
C GLN A 409 36.81 -9.34 -6.80
N LYS A 410 37.58 -10.44 -6.95
CA LYS A 410 37.06 -11.73 -7.42
C LYS A 410 36.77 -12.67 -6.27
N THR A 411 35.66 -13.37 -6.37
CA THR A 411 35.18 -14.30 -5.33
C THR A 411 34.47 -15.49 -5.95
N ILE A 412 34.54 -16.64 -5.35
CA ILE A 412 33.70 -17.77 -5.71
C ILE A 412 32.39 -17.71 -4.92
N VAL A 413 31.28 -17.73 -5.64
CA VAL A 413 29.95 -17.88 -5.07
C VAL A 413 29.45 -19.29 -5.40
N ILE A 414 28.98 -20.02 -4.40
CA ILE A 414 28.37 -21.33 -4.61
C ILE A 414 26.85 -21.14 -4.56
N VAL A 415 26.21 -21.53 -5.65
CA VAL A 415 24.75 -21.62 -5.73
C VAL A 415 24.34 -23.07 -5.83
N GLU A 416 23.17 -23.39 -5.31
CA GLU A 416 22.50 -24.65 -5.57
C GLU A 416 21.48 -24.45 -6.69
N ARG A 417 21.65 -25.19 -7.79
CA ARG A 417 20.76 -25.18 -8.96
C ARG A 417 20.17 -26.57 -9.13
N ASN A 418 18.85 -26.68 -8.97
CA ASN A 418 18.13 -27.97 -9.04
C ASN A 418 18.74 -29.03 -8.09
N GLY A 419 19.11 -28.63 -6.87
CA GLY A 419 19.70 -29.50 -5.86
C GLY A 419 21.20 -29.86 -6.08
N VAL A 420 21.85 -29.23 -7.08
CA VAL A 420 23.27 -29.49 -7.40
C VAL A 420 24.10 -28.22 -7.12
N PRO A 421 25.13 -28.29 -6.24
CA PRO A 421 26.01 -27.15 -6.02
C PRO A 421 26.82 -26.80 -7.26
N LEU A 422 26.88 -25.50 -7.59
CA LEU A 422 27.61 -24.93 -8.72
C LEU A 422 28.49 -23.79 -8.21
N ALA A 423 29.77 -23.84 -8.49
CA ALA A 423 30.73 -22.78 -8.15
C ALA A 423 30.85 -21.80 -9.30
N LEU A 424 30.57 -20.51 -9.05
CA LEU A 424 30.60 -19.42 -10.05
C LEU A 424 31.62 -18.38 -9.63
N GLU A 425 32.52 -17.99 -10.53
CA GLU A 425 33.43 -16.86 -10.29
C GLU A 425 32.70 -15.55 -10.51
N VAL A 426 32.65 -14.73 -9.47
CA VAL A 426 32.03 -13.39 -9.48
C VAL A 426 33.15 -12.35 -9.41
N THR A 427 33.02 -11.30 -10.22
CA THR A 427 33.79 -10.07 -10.09
C THR A 427 32.81 -8.96 -9.64
N TRP A 428 33.06 -8.43 -8.44
CA TRP A 428 32.22 -7.41 -7.82
C TRP A 428 32.26 -6.07 -8.52
#